data_c8ce7a4220ab3df7e4e9e7db3ff7dd4f
#
_entry.id   c8ce7a4220ab3df7e4e9e7db3ff7dd4f
#
_cell.length_a   1.000
_cell.length_b   1.000
_cell.length_c   1.000
_cell.angle_alpha   90.00
_cell.angle_beta   90.00
_cell.angle_gamma   90.00
#
_symmetry.space_group_name_H-M   'P 1'
#
loop_
_entity.id
_entity.type
_entity.pdbx_description
1 polymer ?
#
loop_
_entity_poly.entity_id
_entity_poly.type
_entity_poly.pdbx_seq_one_letter_code
_entity_poly.pdbx_strand_id
1 'polypeptide(L)'
;MHPRFPKYIFFILLLIIPANAIASEKMKIVTSLSLLKEFADKIGGERVEVKSLMTGFESEHSYTPKPSDLLSVMEAKVFIQIGAGLEVWVDSLVRNAGNKRLIIVTTSEGIPLLKETEPAQNNDNPDISDRDKHKLGNPHIWLDPENTKIMLKRITDTIIKLDP
;
A
#
# COMPACT_ATOMS: atom_id res chain seq x y z
N MET A 1 -27.60 75.59 27.18
CA MET A 1 -26.22 75.11 27.15
C MET A 1 -26.26 73.57 27.30
N HIS A 2 -26.24 72.80 26.17
CA HIS A 2 -26.30 71.34 26.20
C HIS A 2 -24.91 70.78 25.90
N PRO A 3 -24.38 69.88 26.71
CA PRO A 3 -23.10 69.26 26.42
C PRO A 3 -23.28 68.20 25.33
N ARG A 4 -22.49 68.33 24.26
CA ARG A 4 -22.36 67.32 23.20
C ARG A 4 -21.42 66.23 23.68
N PHE A 5 -21.87 64.99 23.84
CA PHE A 5 -21.06 63.84 24.07
C PHE A 5 -20.48 63.33 22.74
N PRO A 6 -19.18 63.04 22.62
CA PRO A 6 -18.62 62.46 21.41
C PRO A 6 -19.00 60.98 21.37
N LYS A 7 -19.61 60.56 20.26
CA LYS A 7 -19.86 59.16 19.95
C LYS A 7 -18.55 58.49 19.52
N TYR A 8 -17.94 57.77 20.43
CA TYR A 8 -16.81 56.90 20.06
C TYR A 8 -17.39 55.67 19.37
N ILE A 9 -17.19 55.61 18.04
CA ILE A 9 -17.43 54.38 17.24
C ILE A 9 -16.30 53.44 17.51
N PHE A 10 -16.52 52.41 18.27
CA PHE A 10 -15.59 51.32 18.52
C PHE A 10 -15.58 50.40 17.28
N PHE A 11 -14.59 50.59 16.41
CA PHE A 11 -14.39 49.77 15.23
C PHE A 11 -13.73 48.46 15.72
N ILE A 12 -14.51 47.42 15.97
CA ILE A 12 -13.99 46.08 16.26
C ILE A 12 -13.43 45.53 14.92
N LEU A 13 -12.12 45.67 14.73
CA LEU A 13 -11.41 45.01 13.66
C LEU A 13 -11.34 43.51 13.96
N LEU A 14 -12.30 42.72 13.39
CA LEU A 14 -12.31 41.27 13.48
C LEU A 14 -11.12 40.77 12.66
N LEU A 15 -10.01 40.46 13.33
CA LEU A 15 -8.85 39.80 12.75
C LEU A 15 -9.27 38.38 12.36
N ILE A 16 -9.65 38.19 11.10
CA ILE A 16 -9.82 36.87 10.49
C ILE A 16 -8.40 36.29 10.36
N ILE A 17 -7.97 35.54 11.37
CA ILE A 17 -6.75 34.73 11.27
C ILE A 17 -7.11 33.59 10.30
N PRO A 18 -6.48 33.50 9.11
CA PRO A 18 -6.68 32.33 8.27
C PRO A 18 -6.20 31.13 9.09
N ALA A 19 -7.11 30.22 9.41
CA ALA A 19 -6.75 28.90 9.91
C ALA A 19 -5.99 28.24 8.75
N ASN A 20 -4.66 28.36 8.74
CA ASN A 20 -3.83 27.52 7.92
C ASN A 20 -4.10 26.09 8.39
N ALA A 21 -5.01 25.41 7.71
CA ALA A 21 -5.13 23.97 7.81
C ALA A 21 -3.75 23.44 7.41
N ILE A 22 -2.95 23.03 8.40
CA ILE A 22 -1.72 22.29 8.16
C ILE A 22 -2.21 21.01 7.48
N ALA A 23 -2.11 20.97 6.15
CA ALA A 23 -2.41 19.74 5.42
C ALA A 23 -1.48 18.67 6.00
N SER A 24 -2.06 17.69 6.71
CA SER A 24 -1.30 16.57 7.21
C SER A 24 -0.60 15.90 6.04
N GLU A 25 0.70 15.69 6.14
CA GLU A 25 1.44 14.98 5.11
C GLU A 25 0.82 13.59 4.93
N LYS A 26 0.46 13.26 3.68
CA LYS A 26 -0.15 11.97 3.37
C LYS A 26 0.82 10.83 3.66
N MET A 27 0.33 9.74 4.23
CA MET A 27 1.12 8.54 4.45
C MET A 27 1.51 7.92 3.11
N LYS A 28 2.81 7.86 2.80
CA LYS A 28 3.32 7.25 1.57
C LYS A 28 3.29 5.73 1.70
N ILE A 29 2.53 5.09 0.83
CA ILE A 29 2.39 3.64 0.73
C ILE A 29 2.88 3.19 -0.66
N VAL A 30 3.69 2.14 -0.69
CA VAL A 30 4.09 1.47 -1.92
C VAL A 30 3.49 0.08 -1.93
N THR A 31 2.97 -0.35 -3.07
CA THR A 31 2.42 -1.70 -3.25
C THR A 31 3.13 -2.43 -4.37
N SER A 32 3.26 -3.73 -4.27
CA SER A 32 3.80 -4.56 -5.35
C SER A 32 2.87 -4.55 -6.57
N LEU A 33 1.58 -4.83 -6.36
CA LEU A 33 0.58 -4.98 -7.41
C LEU A 33 -0.43 -3.82 -7.41
N SER A 34 -0.98 -3.52 -8.59
CA SER A 34 -2.04 -2.52 -8.77
C SER A 34 -3.32 -2.83 -8.00
N LEU A 35 -3.66 -4.11 -7.84
CA LEU A 35 -4.78 -4.53 -7.00
C LEU A 35 -4.64 -4.07 -5.55
N LEU A 36 -3.45 -4.21 -4.97
CA LEU A 36 -3.18 -3.77 -3.59
C LEU A 36 -3.23 -2.24 -3.47
N LYS A 37 -2.83 -1.52 -4.53
CA LYS A 37 -2.99 -0.07 -4.60
C LYS A 37 -4.47 0.32 -4.52
N GLU A 38 -5.34 -0.30 -5.31
CA GLU A 38 -6.79 -0.06 -5.28
C GLU A 38 -7.37 -0.27 -3.87
N PHE A 39 -6.94 -1.32 -3.18
CA PHE A 39 -7.37 -1.57 -1.81
C PHE A 39 -6.89 -0.49 -0.85
N ALA A 40 -5.60 -0.14 -0.90
CA ALA A 40 -5.02 0.85 -0.01
C ALA A 40 -5.60 2.26 -0.25
N ASP A 41 -5.82 2.66 -1.51
CA ASP A 41 -6.46 3.94 -1.87
C ASP A 41 -7.89 4.03 -1.31
N LYS A 42 -8.69 2.97 -1.49
CA LYS A 42 -10.08 2.95 -1.01
C LYS A 42 -10.18 2.98 0.52
N ILE A 43 -9.23 2.35 1.21
CA ILE A 43 -9.18 2.31 2.68
C ILE A 43 -8.66 3.63 3.25
N GLY A 44 -7.55 4.14 2.71
CA GLY A 44 -6.86 5.31 3.26
C GLY A 44 -7.42 6.65 2.79
N GLY A 45 -8.12 6.68 1.64
CA GLY A 45 -8.72 7.89 1.07
C GLY A 45 -7.70 9.02 0.90
N GLU A 46 -8.06 10.21 1.36
CA GLU A 46 -7.21 11.39 1.25
C GLU A 46 -6.00 11.41 2.19
N ARG A 47 -5.93 10.48 3.15
CA ARG A 47 -4.87 10.41 4.16
C ARG A 47 -3.63 9.65 3.65
N VAL A 48 -3.72 8.97 2.52
CA VAL A 48 -2.64 8.18 1.92
C VAL A 48 -2.26 8.68 0.53
N GLU A 49 -1.02 8.42 0.16
CA GLU A 49 -0.50 8.53 -1.20
C GLU A 49 0.03 7.16 -1.59
N VAL A 50 -0.68 6.45 -2.47
CA VAL A 50 -0.35 5.06 -2.81
C VAL A 50 0.25 4.97 -4.20
N LYS A 51 1.43 4.36 -4.30
CA LYS A 51 2.10 4.04 -5.56
C LYS A 51 2.20 2.53 -5.73
N SER A 52 1.74 2.01 -6.87
CA SER A 52 2.03 0.64 -7.28
C SER A 52 3.34 0.58 -8.07
N LEU A 53 4.15 -0.45 -7.82
CA LEU A 53 5.36 -0.70 -8.62
C LEU A 53 4.98 -1.31 -9.96
N MET A 54 4.03 -2.21 -9.97
CA MET A 54 3.51 -2.84 -11.18
C MET A 54 2.22 -2.15 -11.65
N THR A 55 2.07 -2.02 -12.96
CA THR A 55 0.92 -1.36 -13.60
C THR A 55 -0.20 -2.33 -13.98
N GLY A 56 0.06 -3.64 -13.86
CA GLY A 56 -0.87 -4.71 -14.22
C GLY A 56 -0.63 -5.30 -15.62
N PHE A 57 0.40 -4.84 -16.33
CA PHE A 57 0.82 -5.39 -17.62
C PHE A 57 2.06 -6.29 -17.49
N GLU A 58 2.72 -6.24 -16.35
CA GLU A 58 3.91 -7.03 -16.06
C GLU A 58 3.52 -8.34 -15.36
N SER A 59 4.36 -9.36 -15.48
CA SER A 59 4.22 -10.58 -14.68
C SER A 59 4.82 -10.39 -13.29
N GLU A 60 4.05 -10.67 -12.27
CA GLU A 60 4.44 -10.58 -10.86
C GLU A 60 5.61 -11.51 -10.50
N HIS A 61 5.73 -12.62 -11.22
CA HIS A 61 6.81 -13.61 -10.98
C HIS A 61 8.15 -13.17 -11.54
N SER A 62 8.17 -12.35 -12.59
CA SER A 62 9.38 -11.99 -13.34
C SER A 62 9.66 -10.49 -13.37
N TYR A 63 8.95 -9.71 -12.58
CA TYR A 63 9.14 -8.27 -12.52
C TYR A 63 10.57 -7.93 -12.10
N THR A 64 11.16 -6.99 -12.82
CA THR A 64 12.47 -6.44 -12.49
C THR A 64 12.31 -5.01 -11.99
N PRO A 65 12.58 -4.74 -10.70
CA PRO A 65 12.46 -3.40 -10.14
C PRO A 65 13.35 -2.38 -10.85
N LYS A 66 12.81 -1.19 -11.09
CA LYS A 66 13.50 -0.04 -11.70
C LYS A 66 14.15 0.82 -10.61
N PRO A 67 15.14 1.67 -10.94
CA PRO A 67 15.70 2.61 -9.98
C PRO A 67 14.65 3.54 -9.32
N SER A 68 13.60 3.91 -10.05
CA SER A 68 12.47 4.68 -9.52
C SER A 68 11.68 3.95 -8.44
N ASP A 69 11.64 2.63 -8.48
CA ASP A 69 10.95 1.80 -7.49
C ASP A 69 11.74 1.76 -6.20
N LEU A 70 13.07 1.65 -6.31
CA LEU A 70 13.96 1.76 -5.16
C LEU A 70 13.74 3.08 -4.40
N LEU A 71 13.72 4.20 -5.11
CA LEU A 71 13.47 5.52 -4.52
C LEU A 71 12.11 5.57 -3.83
N SER A 72 11.08 5.01 -4.46
CA SER A 72 9.74 4.97 -3.87
C SER A 72 9.71 4.19 -2.55
N VAL A 73 10.39 3.05 -2.48
CA VAL A 73 10.48 2.22 -1.26
C VAL A 73 11.32 2.92 -0.18
N MET A 74 12.38 3.65 -0.56
CA MET A 74 13.18 4.44 0.38
C MET A 74 12.35 5.49 1.12
N GLU A 75 11.38 6.11 0.46
CA GLU A 75 10.53 7.15 1.02
C GLU A 75 9.23 6.64 1.66
N ALA A 76 8.87 5.38 1.41
CA ALA A 76 7.61 4.82 1.88
C ALA A 76 7.57 4.64 3.40
N LYS A 77 6.38 4.83 3.98
CA LYS A 77 6.07 4.42 5.35
C LYS A 77 5.66 2.96 5.41
N VAL A 78 4.92 2.49 4.40
CA VAL A 78 4.38 1.13 4.31
C VAL A 78 4.68 0.55 2.92
N PHE A 79 5.07 -0.71 2.88
CA PHE A 79 5.14 -1.52 1.67
C PHE A 79 4.14 -2.67 1.79
N ILE A 80 3.26 -2.84 0.81
CA ILE A 80 2.23 -3.89 0.81
C ILE A 80 2.51 -4.87 -0.32
N GLN A 81 2.58 -6.16 0.02
CA GLN A 81 2.77 -7.26 -0.92
C GLN A 81 1.76 -8.39 -0.70
N ILE A 82 1.62 -9.25 -1.69
CA ILE A 82 0.91 -10.52 -1.50
C ILE A 82 1.76 -11.46 -0.62
N GLY A 83 3.00 -11.67 -0.98
CA GLY A 83 3.86 -12.68 -0.36
C GLY A 83 3.60 -14.07 -0.91
N ALA A 84 3.73 -15.11 -0.07
CA ALA A 84 3.52 -16.52 -0.46
C ALA A 84 4.38 -16.97 -1.65
N GLY A 85 5.53 -16.31 -1.86
CA GLY A 85 6.45 -16.63 -2.96
C GLY A 85 6.08 -16.00 -4.31
N LEU A 86 5.06 -15.13 -4.37
CA LEU A 86 4.64 -14.47 -5.61
C LEU A 86 5.70 -13.48 -6.10
N GLU A 87 6.07 -12.53 -5.26
CA GLU A 87 6.98 -11.43 -5.60
C GLU A 87 8.40 -11.73 -5.09
N VAL A 88 9.09 -12.67 -5.72
CA VAL A 88 10.45 -13.12 -5.29
C VAL A 88 11.49 -11.99 -5.31
N TRP A 89 11.23 -10.91 -6.04
CA TRP A 89 12.10 -9.75 -6.19
C TRP A 89 12.00 -8.74 -5.02
N VAL A 90 10.92 -8.79 -4.22
CA VAL A 90 10.65 -7.79 -3.17
C VAL A 90 11.72 -7.78 -2.08
N ASP A 91 12.16 -8.94 -1.62
CA ASP A 91 13.18 -9.03 -0.57
C ASP A 91 14.48 -8.30 -0.94
N SER A 92 14.90 -8.43 -2.20
CA SER A 92 16.10 -7.75 -2.70
C SER A 92 15.88 -6.24 -2.79
N LEU A 93 14.72 -5.81 -3.30
CA LEU A 93 14.37 -4.41 -3.42
C LEU A 93 14.33 -3.71 -2.05
N VAL A 94 13.66 -4.31 -1.07
CA VAL A 94 13.53 -3.76 0.28
C VAL A 94 14.89 -3.66 0.98
N ARG A 95 15.72 -4.69 0.89
CA ARG A 95 17.09 -4.65 1.42
C ARG A 95 17.91 -3.53 0.81
N ASN A 96 17.86 -3.38 -0.52
CA ASN A 96 18.63 -2.36 -1.25
C ASN A 96 18.10 -0.94 -0.98
N ALA A 97 16.81 -0.78 -0.70
CA ALA A 97 16.23 0.50 -0.31
C ALA A 97 16.74 1.01 1.05
N GLY A 98 17.16 0.11 1.95
CA GLY A 98 17.78 0.48 3.23
C GLY A 98 16.87 1.28 4.17
N ASN A 99 15.57 1.31 3.94
CA ASN A 99 14.60 2.03 4.76
C ASN A 99 14.28 1.26 6.04
N LYS A 100 15.02 1.56 7.11
CA LYS A 100 14.88 0.89 8.42
C LYS A 100 13.54 1.16 9.13
N ARG A 101 12.75 2.13 8.66
CA ARG A 101 11.44 2.48 9.22
C ARG A 101 10.28 1.95 8.39
N LEU A 102 10.56 1.25 7.29
CA LEU A 102 9.56 0.67 6.42
C LEU A 102 8.78 -0.42 7.15
N ILE A 103 7.47 -0.32 7.12
CA ILE A 103 6.56 -1.35 7.60
C ILE A 103 6.14 -2.20 6.43
N ILE A 104 6.39 -3.51 6.49
CA ILE A 104 6.02 -4.45 5.44
C ILE A 104 4.73 -5.14 5.85
N VAL A 105 3.74 -5.11 4.95
CA VAL A 105 2.45 -5.80 5.10
C VAL A 105 2.40 -6.92 4.07
N THR A 106 2.48 -8.15 4.55
CA THR A 106 2.30 -9.35 3.71
C THR A 106 0.86 -9.81 3.83
N THR A 107 0.09 -9.61 2.77
CA THR A 107 -1.37 -9.81 2.84
C THR A 107 -1.79 -11.30 2.88
N SER A 108 -0.90 -12.22 2.50
CA SER A 108 -1.13 -13.68 2.57
C SER A 108 -0.94 -14.29 3.95
N GLU A 109 -0.39 -13.55 4.91
CA GLU A 109 -0.16 -14.12 6.24
C GLU A 109 -1.45 -14.61 6.89
N GLY A 110 -1.44 -15.85 7.38
CA GLY A 110 -2.60 -16.49 8.01
C GLY A 110 -3.65 -17.02 7.04
N ILE A 111 -3.44 -16.89 5.73
CA ILE A 111 -4.32 -17.48 4.70
C ILE A 111 -3.77 -18.85 4.32
N PRO A 112 -4.56 -19.94 4.46
CA PRO A 112 -4.17 -21.24 3.98
C PRO A 112 -4.07 -21.24 2.45
N LEU A 113 -2.89 -21.58 1.93
CA LEU A 113 -2.69 -21.65 0.49
C LEU A 113 -3.19 -22.97 -0.07
N LEU A 114 -3.84 -22.93 -1.23
CA LEU A 114 -4.21 -24.13 -1.96
C LEU A 114 -2.94 -24.82 -2.42
N LYS A 115 -2.79 -26.09 -2.05
CA LYS A 115 -1.70 -26.92 -2.57
C LYS A 115 -2.03 -27.29 -4.01
N GLU A 116 -1.06 -27.09 -4.89
CA GLU A 116 -1.18 -27.64 -6.24
C GLU A 116 -1.17 -29.16 -6.12
N THR A 117 -2.26 -29.81 -6.49
CA THR A 117 -2.29 -31.26 -6.67
C THR A 117 -1.39 -31.60 -7.83
N GLU A 118 -0.45 -32.52 -7.62
CA GLU A 118 0.44 -33.03 -8.67
C GLU A 118 -0.37 -33.27 -9.96
N PRO A 119 0.03 -32.67 -11.10
CA PRO A 119 -0.67 -32.94 -12.34
C PRO A 119 -0.42 -34.37 -12.75
N ALA A 120 -1.44 -35.02 -13.26
CA ALA A 120 -1.25 -36.27 -14.00
C ALA A 120 -0.10 -36.07 -15.02
N GLN A 121 0.88 -36.98 -14.96
CA GLN A 121 2.10 -36.97 -15.76
C GLN A 121 1.79 -36.87 -17.26
N ASN A 122 1.81 -35.66 -17.82
CA ASN A 122 1.94 -35.45 -19.26
C ASN A 122 3.19 -34.60 -19.48
N ASN A 123 4.22 -35.27 -19.92
CA ASN A 123 5.62 -34.82 -19.93
C ASN A 123 6.02 -33.87 -21.06
N ASP A 124 5.10 -33.14 -21.69
CA ASP A 124 5.42 -32.41 -22.93
C ASP A 124 5.20 -30.88 -22.87
N ASN A 125 5.19 -30.27 -21.67
CA ASN A 125 5.02 -28.83 -21.60
C ASN A 125 6.26 -28.14 -20.99
N PRO A 126 6.97 -27.24 -21.73
CA PRO A 126 8.16 -26.52 -21.24
C PRO A 126 7.86 -25.47 -20.15
N ASP A 127 6.60 -25.25 -19.77
CA ASP A 127 6.20 -24.29 -18.71
C ASP A 127 6.38 -24.82 -17.27
N ILE A 128 7.21 -25.85 -17.07
CA ILE A 128 7.57 -26.40 -15.75
C ILE A 128 8.27 -25.36 -14.85
N SER A 129 8.78 -24.27 -15.42
CA SER A 129 9.51 -23.24 -14.66
C SER A 129 8.66 -22.47 -13.65
N ASP A 130 7.33 -22.38 -13.82
CA ASP A 130 6.44 -21.67 -12.89
C ASP A 130 6.03 -22.52 -11.67
N ARG A 131 5.97 -23.83 -11.82
CA ARG A 131 5.57 -24.75 -10.72
C ARG A 131 6.59 -24.80 -9.58
N ASP A 132 7.89 -24.69 -9.91
CA ASP A 132 8.93 -24.65 -8.89
C ASP A 132 8.90 -23.35 -8.06
N LYS A 133 8.20 -22.33 -8.53
CA LYS A 133 8.11 -21.03 -7.86
C LYS A 133 7.09 -21.03 -6.72
N HIS A 134 6.10 -21.95 -6.72
CA HIS A 134 5.01 -21.98 -5.73
C HIS A 134 5.12 -23.14 -4.73
N LYS A 135 6.32 -23.40 -4.22
CA LYS A 135 6.56 -24.43 -3.19
C LYS A 135 5.68 -24.30 -1.93
N LEU A 136 5.19 -23.08 -1.66
CA LEU A 136 4.32 -22.81 -0.52
C LEU A 136 2.84 -23.06 -0.83
N GLY A 137 2.44 -23.16 -2.08
CA GLY A 137 1.06 -23.26 -2.56
C GLY A 137 0.71 -22.10 -3.50
N ASN A 138 -0.52 -22.11 -4.02
CA ASN A 138 -0.98 -21.10 -4.98
C ASN A 138 -1.10 -19.71 -4.33
N PRO A 139 -0.33 -18.70 -4.76
CA PRO A 139 -0.30 -17.37 -4.16
C PRO A 139 -1.41 -16.44 -4.64
N HIS A 140 -2.23 -16.84 -5.62
CA HIS A 140 -3.30 -16.02 -6.21
C HIS A 140 -4.53 -15.95 -5.31
N ILE A 141 -4.29 -15.61 -4.04
CA ILE A 141 -5.28 -15.66 -2.96
C ILE A 141 -6.44 -14.68 -3.12
N TRP A 142 -6.24 -13.59 -3.85
CA TRP A 142 -7.26 -12.53 -4.08
C TRP A 142 -8.40 -12.98 -4.99
N LEU A 143 -8.29 -14.13 -5.63
CA LEU A 143 -9.36 -14.73 -6.42
C LEU A 143 -10.48 -15.32 -5.54
N ASP A 144 -10.21 -15.51 -4.25
CA ASP A 144 -11.20 -15.94 -3.26
C ASP A 144 -11.67 -14.70 -2.46
N PRO A 145 -13.00 -14.41 -2.44
CA PRO A 145 -13.55 -13.26 -1.71
C PRO A 145 -13.30 -13.33 -0.19
N GLU A 146 -13.26 -14.51 0.43
CA GLU A 146 -12.99 -14.64 1.86
C GLU A 146 -11.53 -14.31 2.18
N ASN A 147 -10.60 -14.76 1.36
CA ASN A 147 -9.20 -14.35 1.46
C ASN A 147 -9.04 -12.84 1.25
N THR A 148 -9.76 -12.27 0.28
CA THR A 148 -9.74 -10.82 0.02
C THR A 148 -10.20 -10.03 1.24
N LYS A 149 -11.19 -10.48 2.00
CA LYS A 149 -11.60 -9.84 3.27
C LYS A 149 -10.47 -9.83 4.30
N ILE A 150 -9.72 -10.94 4.41
CA ILE A 150 -8.57 -11.03 5.30
C ILE A 150 -7.48 -10.04 4.88
N MET A 151 -7.19 -9.96 3.58
CA MET A 151 -6.22 -9.00 3.02
C MET A 151 -6.62 -7.56 3.33
N LEU A 152 -7.89 -7.19 3.04
CA LEU A 152 -8.42 -5.84 3.32
C LEU A 152 -8.33 -5.51 4.80
N LYS A 153 -8.71 -6.44 5.68
CA LYS A 153 -8.61 -6.25 7.13
C LYS A 153 -7.18 -5.95 7.55
N ARG A 154 -6.20 -6.68 7.04
CA ARG A 154 -4.78 -6.50 7.37
C ARG A 154 -4.26 -5.13 6.93
N ILE A 155 -4.64 -4.68 5.74
CA ILE A 155 -4.30 -3.34 5.24
C ILE A 155 -4.95 -2.28 6.13
N THR A 156 -6.24 -2.44 6.43
CA THR A 156 -7.02 -1.52 7.28
C THR A 156 -6.40 -1.38 8.67
N ASP A 157 -6.15 -2.51 9.34
CA ASP A 157 -5.55 -2.53 10.68
C ASP A 157 -4.20 -1.81 10.72
N THR A 158 -3.41 -1.96 9.64
CA THR A 158 -2.10 -1.28 9.55
C THR A 158 -2.27 0.23 9.36
N ILE A 159 -3.15 0.66 8.47
CA ILE A 159 -3.38 2.10 8.21
C ILE A 159 -3.91 2.77 9.47
N ILE A 160 -4.92 2.22 10.13
CA ILE A 160 -5.52 2.77 11.37
C ILE A 160 -4.47 2.84 12.50
N LYS A 161 -3.59 1.85 12.61
CA LYS A 161 -2.54 1.85 13.65
C LYS A 161 -1.54 2.98 13.44
N LEU A 162 -1.28 3.37 12.21
CA LEU A 162 -0.26 4.37 11.85
C LEU A 162 -0.82 5.78 11.76
N ASP A 163 -2.11 5.91 11.51
CA ASP A 163 -2.85 7.16 11.36
C ASP A 163 -4.29 6.97 11.88
N PRO A 164 -4.50 6.99 13.21
CA PRO A 164 -5.77 6.74 13.88
C PRO A 164 -6.81 7.85 13.66
#